data_4bfb3b8f6ecd66cc134c7bb069ca4fed
#
_entry.id   4bfb3b8f6ecd66cc134c7bb069ca4fed
#
_cell.length_a   1.000
_cell.length_b   1.000
_cell.length_c   1.000
_cell.angle_alpha   90.00
_cell.angle_beta   90.00
_cell.angle_gamma   90.00
#
_symmetry.space_group_name_H-M   'P 1'
#
loop_
_entity.id
_entity.type
_entity.pdbx_description
1 polymer ?
#
loop_
_entity_poly.entity_id
_entity_poly.type
_entity_poly.pdbx_seq_one_letter_code
_entity_poly.pdbx_strand_id
1 'polypeptide(L)'
;MIASEVVHDGMIWDVVRDTVDLGEAGVVRREYVRHPGAVSVIALDDDDRVLLLRQYRHPAGAELWEPPAGLLDVPGEPLQGAAARELAEEADLVAGAWWVLADYLSTPGGSDEALRVFLARDLTQVPVADRHVRDGEERDIVVRWVPLEEAVEAVLAGRLRNPSTVVGVLAAAACKARGWRGLRSVDAPGDRVAGPGDGGGA
;
A
#
# COMPACT_ATOMS: atom_id res chain seq x y z
N MET A 1 -0.95 -17.53 21.70
CA MET A 1 -1.07 -16.22 22.40
C MET A 1 -1.73 -16.47 23.76
N ILE A 2 -1.23 -15.85 24.86
CA ILE A 2 -1.78 -16.01 26.23
C ILE A 2 -2.73 -14.86 26.57
N ALA A 3 -2.34 -13.62 26.26
CA ALA A 3 -3.12 -12.40 26.51
C ALA A 3 -2.77 -11.32 25.49
N SER A 4 -3.73 -10.43 25.25
CA SER A 4 -3.57 -9.25 24.42
C SER A 4 -4.30 -8.07 25.08
N GLU A 5 -3.68 -6.93 25.11
CA GLU A 5 -4.27 -5.68 25.63
C GLU A 5 -3.92 -4.49 24.74
N VAL A 6 -4.87 -3.57 24.54
CA VAL A 6 -4.62 -2.28 23.92
C VAL A 6 -4.02 -1.36 24.96
N VAL A 7 -2.77 -0.93 24.78
CA VAL A 7 -2.07 -0.03 25.70
C VAL A 7 -2.18 1.44 25.31
N HIS A 8 -2.51 1.69 24.03
CA HIS A 8 -2.87 3.02 23.53
C HIS A 8 -3.88 2.85 22.40
N ASP A 9 -5.00 3.54 22.54
CA ASP A 9 -6.08 3.61 21.53
C ASP A 9 -5.85 4.88 20.71
N GLY A 10 -5.42 4.73 19.46
CA GLY A 10 -5.07 5.82 18.58
C GLY A 10 -6.19 6.21 17.62
N MET A 11 -6.00 7.29 16.85
CA MET A 11 -6.99 7.76 15.87
C MET A 11 -7.09 6.85 14.65
N ILE A 12 -5.99 6.19 14.24
CA ILE A 12 -5.90 5.34 13.04
C ILE A 12 -5.43 3.94 13.42
N TRP A 13 -4.46 3.84 14.32
CA TRP A 13 -3.86 2.57 14.76
C TRP A 13 -3.68 2.56 16.27
N ASP A 14 -3.64 1.36 16.82
CA ASP A 14 -3.46 1.13 18.25
C ASP A 14 -2.04 0.66 18.56
N VAL A 15 -1.58 0.87 19.78
CA VAL A 15 -0.47 0.10 20.33
C VAL A 15 -1.01 -1.05 21.16
N VAL A 16 -0.63 -2.25 20.79
CA VAL A 16 -1.07 -3.49 21.43
C VAL A 16 0.10 -4.14 22.16
N ARG A 17 -0.16 -4.72 23.34
CA ARG A 17 0.79 -5.55 24.09
C ARG A 17 0.27 -6.97 24.16
N ASP A 18 1.01 -7.88 23.57
CA ASP A 18 0.72 -9.31 23.61
C ASP A 18 1.66 -10.03 24.59
N THR A 19 1.10 -11.00 25.30
CA THR A 19 1.87 -12.00 26.04
C THR A 19 1.81 -13.29 25.25
N VAL A 20 2.98 -13.74 24.78
CA VAL A 20 3.10 -14.88 23.86
C VAL A 20 3.94 -15.97 24.50
N ASP A 21 3.45 -17.21 24.46
CA ASP A 21 4.22 -18.39 24.78
C ASP A 21 4.96 -18.88 23.53
N LEU A 22 6.28 -18.88 23.59
CA LEU A 22 7.17 -19.34 22.53
C LEU A 22 7.67 -20.78 22.77
N GLY A 23 6.96 -21.54 23.59
CA GLY A 23 7.35 -22.92 23.95
C GLY A 23 8.64 -22.95 24.77
N GLU A 24 9.65 -23.68 24.31
CA GLU A 24 10.94 -23.80 25.02
C GLU A 24 11.68 -22.48 25.24
N ALA A 25 11.39 -21.45 24.39
CA ALA A 25 11.95 -20.09 24.53
C ALA A 25 11.27 -19.27 25.64
N GLY A 26 10.20 -19.81 26.26
CA GLY A 26 9.51 -19.18 27.37
C GLY A 26 8.44 -18.17 26.97
N VAL A 27 7.92 -17.45 27.97
CA VAL A 27 6.88 -16.45 27.78
C VAL A 27 7.52 -15.08 27.60
N VAL A 28 7.11 -14.36 26.56
CA VAL A 28 7.61 -13.03 26.23
C VAL A 28 6.45 -12.02 26.08
N ARG A 29 6.75 -10.74 26.30
CA ARG A 29 5.85 -9.64 25.96
C ARG A 29 6.33 -8.96 24.70
N ARG A 30 5.38 -8.59 23.82
CA ARG A 30 5.64 -7.83 22.59
C ARG A 30 4.68 -6.67 22.50
N GLU A 31 5.21 -5.51 22.20
CA GLU A 31 4.42 -4.32 21.86
C GLU A 31 4.62 -4.02 20.39
N TYR A 32 3.51 -3.73 19.71
CA TYR A 32 3.52 -3.40 18.30
C TYR A 32 2.36 -2.49 17.95
N VAL A 33 2.45 -1.84 16.80
CA VAL A 33 1.37 -1.07 16.21
C VAL A 33 0.43 -2.02 15.46
N ARG A 34 -0.84 -2.05 15.88
CA ARG A 34 -1.91 -2.72 15.16
C ARG A 34 -2.48 -1.77 14.14
N HIS A 35 -2.43 -2.16 12.86
CA HIS A 35 -2.73 -1.34 11.71
C HIS A 35 -3.86 -1.95 10.87
N PRO A 36 -4.78 -1.16 10.27
CA PRO A 36 -5.86 -1.70 9.43
C PRO A 36 -5.36 -2.39 8.16
N GLY A 37 -4.11 -2.17 7.77
CA GLY A 37 -3.57 -2.54 6.48
C GLY A 37 -3.77 -1.44 5.44
N ALA A 38 -3.15 -1.60 4.27
CA ALA A 38 -3.27 -0.63 3.19
C ALA A 38 -3.14 -1.30 1.82
N VAL A 39 -3.57 -0.56 0.80
CA VAL A 39 -3.35 -0.88 -0.61
C VAL A 39 -2.53 0.22 -1.26
N SER A 40 -1.83 -0.13 -2.34
CA SER A 40 -1.07 0.81 -3.15
C SER A 40 -1.15 0.43 -4.62
N VAL A 41 -1.02 1.41 -5.54
CA VAL A 41 -1.27 1.22 -6.96
C VAL A 41 -0.09 1.68 -7.79
N ILE A 42 0.62 0.75 -8.42
CA ILE A 42 1.54 1.07 -9.51
C ILE A 42 0.71 1.23 -10.79
N ALA A 43 0.31 2.45 -11.08
CA ALA A 43 -0.36 2.81 -12.31
C ALA A 43 0.67 3.05 -13.41
N LEU A 44 0.62 2.23 -14.48
CA LEU A 44 1.49 2.36 -15.64
C LEU A 44 0.68 2.74 -16.87
N ASP A 45 1.13 3.77 -17.57
CA ASP A 45 0.56 4.15 -18.86
C ASP A 45 1.11 3.28 -20.02
N ASP A 46 0.67 3.58 -21.26
CA ASP A 46 1.07 2.82 -22.44
C ASP A 46 2.55 2.96 -22.81
N ASP A 47 3.20 4.03 -22.31
CA ASP A 47 4.63 4.25 -22.47
C ASP A 47 5.47 3.65 -21.32
N ASP A 48 4.85 2.81 -20.47
CA ASP A 48 5.45 2.25 -19.24
C ASP A 48 6.00 3.33 -18.30
N ARG A 49 5.32 4.48 -18.19
CA ARG A 49 5.63 5.46 -17.17
C ARG A 49 4.78 5.19 -15.93
N VAL A 50 5.39 5.23 -14.76
CA VAL A 50 4.71 5.09 -13.46
C VAL A 50 4.21 6.44 -12.99
N LEU A 51 2.98 6.49 -12.49
CA LEU A 51 2.44 7.66 -11.83
C LEU A 51 2.93 7.69 -10.38
N LEU A 52 3.48 8.83 -9.99
CA LEU A 52 3.87 9.11 -8.61
C LEU A 52 3.23 10.41 -8.12
N LEU A 53 2.86 10.42 -6.86
CA LEU A 53 2.31 11.54 -6.10
C LEU A 53 3.38 12.06 -5.15
N ARG A 54 3.46 13.39 -4.95
CA ARG A 54 4.32 13.96 -3.91
C ARG A 54 3.46 14.41 -2.74
N GLN A 55 3.72 13.82 -1.57
CA GLN A 55 2.99 14.08 -0.34
C GLN A 55 3.94 14.29 0.84
N TYR A 56 3.59 15.21 1.74
CA TYR A 56 4.29 15.40 3.00
C TYR A 56 3.93 14.29 3.99
N ARG A 57 4.93 13.64 4.55
CA ARG A 57 4.78 12.61 5.59
C ARG A 57 5.38 13.09 6.89
N HIS A 58 4.52 13.55 7.81
CA HIS A 58 4.94 14.15 9.06
C HIS A 58 5.91 13.29 9.89
N PRO A 59 5.69 11.98 10.10
CA PRO A 59 6.62 11.14 10.85
C PRO A 59 8.01 11.02 10.21
N ALA A 60 8.09 11.16 8.88
CA ALA A 60 9.35 11.16 8.13
C ALA A 60 9.99 12.56 8.08
N GLY A 61 9.26 13.63 8.41
CA GLY A 61 9.68 15.01 8.29
C GLY A 61 10.05 15.42 6.86
N ALA A 62 9.43 14.81 5.85
CA ALA A 62 9.82 14.95 4.45
C ALA A 62 8.65 14.81 3.49
N GLU A 63 8.76 15.45 2.32
CA GLU A 63 7.95 15.12 1.15
C GLU A 63 8.50 13.87 0.48
N LEU A 64 7.62 12.91 0.20
CA LEU A 64 7.97 11.66 -0.45
C LEU A 64 7.21 11.54 -1.78
N TRP A 65 7.85 10.92 -2.76
CA TRP A 65 7.18 10.48 -3.98
C TRP A 65 6.65 9.08 -3.75
N GLU A 66 5.35 8.90 -3.89
CA GLU A 66 4.59 7.72 -3.53
C GLU A 66 3.65 7.33 -4.67
N PRO A 67 3.30 6.05 -4.85
CA PRO A 67 2.18 5.67 -5.70
C PRO A 67 0.87 5.99 -4.96
N PRO A 68 -0.28 6.12 -5.65
CA PRO A 68 -1.58 6.18 -5.00
C PRO A 68 -1.75 5.06 -3.99
N ALA A 69 -2.24 5.39 -2.77
CA ALA A 69 -2.31 4.45 -1.67
C ALA A 69 -3.30 4.89 -0.60
N GLY A 70 -4.02 3.95 0.01
CA GLY A 70 -4.92 4.24 1.11
C GLY A 70 -5.13 3.09 2.06
N LEU A 71 -5.77 3.40 3.18
CA LEU A 71 -6.05 2.48 4.27
C LEU A 71 -7.22 1.54 3.93
N LEU A 72 -7.20 0.37 4.57
CA LEU A 72 -8.31 -0.58 4.55
C LEU A 72 -9.24 -0.29 5.74
N ASP A 73 -9.83 0.88 5.75
CA ASP A 73 -10.69 1.38 6.83
C ASP A 73 -12.19 1.30 6.53
N VAL A 74 -12.57 0.92 5.31
CA VAL A 74 -13.96 0.72 4.92
C VAL A 74 -14.36 -0.75 5.10
N PRO A 75 -15.24 -1.08 6.08
CA PRO A 75 -15.60 -2.47 6.35
C PRO A 75 -16.19 -3.19 5.14
N GLY A 76 -15.62 -4.33 4.77
CA GLY A 76 -16.12 -5.17 3.67
C GLY A 76 -15.77 -4.66 2.26
N GLU A 77 -14.99 -3.57 2.13
CA GLU A 77 -14.49 -3.13 0.84
C GLU A 77 -13.45 -4.14 0.32
N PRO A 78 -13.62 -4.66 -0.92
CA PRO A 78 -12.59 -5.51 -1.53
C PRO A 78 -11.27 -4.74 -1.72
N LEU A 79 -10.12 -5.41 -1.53
CA LEU A 79 -8.80 -4.77 -1.66
C LEU A 79 -8.60 -4.03 -2.99
N GLN A 80 -9.06 -4.63 -4.09
CA GLN A 80 -9.00 -4.01 -5.42
C GLN A 80 -9.98 -2.82 -5.52
N GLY A 81 -11.12 -2.87 -4.82
CA GLY A 81 -12.06 -1.75 -4.72
C GLY A 81 -11.42 -0.55 -4.03
N ALA A 82 -10.76 -0.76 -2.88
CA ALA A 82 -10.01 0.28 -2.18
C ALA A 82 -8.92 0.87 -3.10
N ALA A 83 -8.14 0.02 -3.77
CA ALA A 83 -7.10 0.47 -4.70
C ALA A 83 -7.67 1.31 -5.86
N ALA A 84 -8.84 0.94 -6.41
CA ALA A 84 -9.49 1.68 -7.48
C ALA A 84 -10.04 3.03 -6.99
N ARG A 85 -10.59 3.08 -5.79
CA ARG A 85 -11.07 4.30 -5.15
C ARG A 85 -9.92 5.30 -4.94
N GLU A 86 -8.81 4.86 -4.33
CA GLU A 86 -7.63 5.70 -4.09
C GLU A 86 -7.01 6.21 -5.40
N LEU A 87 -6.93 5.36 -6.43
CA LEU A 87 -6.45 5.79 -7.75
C LEU A 87 -7.32 6.91 -8.35
N ALA A 88 -8.64 6.82 -8.14
CA ALA A 88 -9.57 7.83 -8.64
C ALA A 88 -9.51 9.12 -7.80
N GLU A 89 -9.41 9.03 -6.48
CA GLU A 89 -9.40 10.18 -5.56
C GLU A 89 -8.08 10.96 -5.64
N GLU A 90 -6.94 10.26 -5.58
CA GLU A 90 -5.62 10.89 -5.53
C GLU A 90 -5.04 11.23 -6.91
N ALA A 91 -5.44 10.53 -7.98
CA ALA A 91 -4.83 10.69 -9.30
C ALA A 91 -5.82 11.00 -10.44
N ASP A 92 -7.12 11.07 -10.17
CA ASP A 92 -8.17 11.27 -11.17
C ASP A 92 -8.14 10.21 -12.30
N LEU A 93 -7.80 8.95 -11.98
CA LEU A 93 -7.65 7.86 -12.94
C LEU A 93 -8.56 6.67 -12.64
N VAL A 94 -9.03 6.03 -13.70
CA VAL A 94 -9.68 4.71 -13.67
C VAL A 94 -8.86 3.74 -14.50
N ALA A 95 -8.69 2.51 -14.02
CA ALA A 95 -7.96 1.47 -14.73
C ALA A 95 -8.90 0.35 -15.21
N GLY A 96 -8.70 -0.08 -16.46
CA GLY A 96 -9.43 -1.19 -17.07
C GLY A 96 -8.84 -2.56 -16.75
N ALA A 97 -7.58 -2.63 -16.34
CA ALA A 97 -6.88 -3.89 -16.09
C ALA A 97 -6.07 -3.85 -14.78
N TRP A 98 -6.19 -4.93 -13.98
CA TRP A 98 -5.66 -5.01 -12.63
C TRP A 98 -5.02 -6.36 -12.34
N TRP A 99 -3.90 -6.35 -11.62
CA TRP A 99 -3.21 -7.54 -11.10
C TRP A 99 -2.61 -7.25 -9.73
N VAL A 100 -2.43 -8.29 -8.93
CA VAL A 100 -1.60 -8.18 -7.73
C VAL A 100 -0.14 -8.25 -8.13
N LEU A 101 0.62 -7.20 -7.79
CA LEU A 101 2.03 -7.06 -8.10
C LEU A 101 2.92 -7.60 -6.98
N ALA A 102 2.66 -7.16 -5.74
CA ALA A 102 3.39 -7.60 -4.56
C ALA A 102 2.53 -7.52 -3.30
N ASP A 103 2.85 -8.34 -2.30
CA ASP A 103 2.39 -8.19 -0.91
C ASP A 103 3.63 -8.07 -0.03
N TYR A 104 3.57 -7.21 1.00
CA TYR A 104 4.66 -7.08 1.95
C TYR A 104 4.17 -6.60 3.32
N LEU A 105 4.99 -6.83 4.35
CA LEU A 105 4.84 -6.25 5.68
C LEU A 105 5.83 -5.09 5.80
N SER A 106 5.35 -3.90 6.19
CA SER A 106 6.18 -2.68 6.20
C SER A 106 7.30 -2.72 7.23
N THR A 107 6.97 -3.13 8.46
CA THR A 107 7.90 -3.21 9.60
C THR A 107 7.55 -4.38 10.51
N PRO A 108 7.78 -5.65 10.10
CA PRO A 108 7.26 -6.83 10.80
C PRO A 108 7.82 -7.03 12.22
N GLY A 109 8.82 -6.25 12.61
CA GLY A 109 9.33 -6.20 13.97
C GLY A 109 8.62 -5.23 14.91
N GLY A 110 7.76 -4.33 14.38
CA GLY A 110 7.13 -3.26 15.17
C GLY A 110 5.68 -2.95 14.81
N SER A 111 5.17 -3.51 13.71
CA SER A 111 3.78 -3.35 13.25
C SER A 111 3.31 -4.61 12.55
N ASP A 112 2.01 -4.86 12.59
CA ASP A 112 1.35 -5.88 11.76
C ASP A 112 0.84 -5.31 10.43
N GLU A 113 1.22 -4.09 10.07
CA GLU A 113 0.84 -3.45 8.82
C GLU A 113 1.22 -4.32 7.62
N ALA A 114 0.20 -4.76 6.90
CA ALA A 114 0.32 -5.48 5.65
C ALA A 114 -0.17 -4.62 4.50
N LEU A 115 0.58 -4.62 3.40
CA LEU A 115 0.25 -3.86 2.21
C LEU A 115 0.17 -4.77 0.99
N ARG A 116 -0.85 -4.52 0.16
CA ARG A 116 -0.96 -5.09 -1.17
C ARG A 116 -0.73 -4.03 -2.23
N VAL A 117 0.24 -4.29 -3.09
CA VAL A 117 0.53 -3.44 -4.25
C VAL A 117 -0.14 -4.03 -5.48
N PHE A 118 -0.99 -3.24 -6.11
CA PHE A 118 -1.61 -3.59 -7.39
C PHE A 118 -0.86 -2.97 -8.56
N LEU A 119 -0.86 -3.65 -9.69
CA LEU A 119 -0.55 -3.09 -10.99
C LEU A 119 -1.87 -2.69 -11.66
N ALA A 120 -1.96 -1.45 -12.11
CA ALA A 120 -3.10 -0.90 -12.85
C ALA A 120 -2.66 -0.46 -14.24
N ARG A 121 -3.40 -0.86 -15.29
CA ARG A 121 -3.19 -0.47 -16.70
C ARG A 121 -4.52 -0.15 -17.38
N ASP A 122 -4.47 0.21 -18.66
CA ASP A 122 -5.62 0.66 -19.44
C ASP A 122 -6.29 1.86 -18.75
N LEU A 123 -5.45 2.88 -18.51
CA LEU A 123 -5.80 4.03 -17.70
C LEU A 123 -6.62 5.05 -18.48
N THR A 124 -7.69 5.52 -17.88
CA THR A 124 -8.54 6.60 -18.41
C THR A 124 -8.75 7.67 -17.33
N GLN A 125 -9.02 8.90 -17.75
CA GLN A 125 -9.28 10.00 -16.83
C GLN A 125 -10.69 9.91 -16.24
N VAL A 126 -10.82 10.17 -14.94
CA VAL A 126 -12.12 10.45 -14.30
C VAL A 126 -12.69 11.72 -14.93
N PRO A 127 -13.98 11.73 -15.40
CA PRO A 127 -14.62 12.93 -15.91
C PRO A 127 -14.53 14.08 -14.90
N VAL A 128 -14.28 15.30 -15.37
CA VAL A 128 -14.05 16.47 -14.49
C VAL A 128 -15.20 16.68 -13.49
N ALA A 129 -16.44 16.40 -13.91
CA ALA A 129 -17.61 16.53 -13.05
C ALA A 129 -17.68 15.52 -11.90
N ASP A 130 -16.96 14.39 -12.03
CA ASP A 130 -17.01 13.27 -11.10
C ASP A 130 -15.73 13.17 -10.23
N ARG A 131 -14.80 14.11 -10.40
CA ARG A 131 -13.53 14.11 -9.66
C ARG A 131 -13.74 14.39 -8.18
N HIS A 132 -13.01 13.68 -7.36
CA HIS A 132 -12.94 13.94 -5.94
C HIS A 132 -12.38 15.33 -5.63
N VAL A 133 -12.96 16.02 -4.66
CA VAL A 133 -12.44 17.31 -4.18
C VAL A 133 -11.46 17.03 -3.06
N ARG A 134 -10.17 17.09 -3.37
CA ARG A 134 -9.10 16.86 -2.40
C ARG A 134 -9.06 17.99 -1.38
N ASP A 135 -8.93 17.64 -0.11
CA ASP A 135 -8.78 18.59 0.99
C ASP A 135 -7.62 18.18 1.92
N GLY A 136 -7.40 18.94 3.00
CA GLY A 136 -6.36 18.63 3.98
C GLY A 136 -4.98 18.41 3.36
N GLU A 137 -4.37 17.27 3.66
CA GLU A 137 -3.03 16.90 3.19
C GLU A 137 -2.98 16.56 1.69
N GLU A 138 -4.12 16.22 1.09
CA GLU A 138 -4.21 15.85 -0.33
C GLU A 138 -4.35 17.05 -1.26
N ARG A 139 -4.67 18.22 -0.73
CA ARG A 139 -4.96 19.44 -1.51
C ARG A 139 -3.84 19.84 -2.45
N ASP A 140 -2.61 19.67 -1.99
CA ASP A 140 -1.40 20.10 -2.70
C ASP A 140 -0.64 18.92 -3.34
N ILE A 141 -1.29 17.79 -3.55
CA ILE A 141 -0.70 16.64 -4.23
C ILE A 141 -0.19 17.04 -5.61
N VAL A 142 1.08 16.82 -5.85
CA VAL A 142 1.73 16.99 -7.15
C VAL A 142 1.86 15.63 -7.82
N VAL A 143 1.27 15.51 -9.01
CA VAL A 143 1.32 14.27 -9.81
C VAL A 143 2.44 14.34 -10.84
N ARG A 144 3.19 13.25 -11.02
CA ARG A 144 4.23 13.11 -12.04
C ARG A 144 4.22 11.73 -12.66
N TRP A 145 4.32 11.68 -13.99
CA TRP A 145 4.62 10.48 -14.74
C TRP A 145 6.14 10.35 -14.92
N VAL A 146 6.69 9.18 -14.57
CA VAL A 146 8.14 8.91 -14.60
C VAL A 146 8.37 7.61 -15.37
N PRO A 147 9.25 7.57 -16.37
CA PRO A 147 9.63 6.31 -17.01
C PRO A 147 10.04 5.27 -15.97
N LEU A 148 9.57 4.02 -16.11
CA LEU A 148 9.81 2.97 -15.11
C LEU A 148 11.31 2.76 -14.85
N GLU A 149 12.14 2.81 -15.89
CA GLU A 149 13.58 2.69 -15.78
C GLU A 149 14.20 3.84 -14.95
N GLU A 150 13.72 5.08 -15.16
CA GLU A 150 14.18 6.24 -14.38
C GLU A 150 13.73 6.13 -12.91
N ALA A 151 12.53 5.60 -12.65
CA ALA A 151 12.05 5.33 -11.31
C ALA A 151 12.92 4.26 -10.60
N VAL A 152 13.31 3.20 -11.31
CA VAL A 152 14.26 2.19 -10.79
C VAL A 152 15.60 2.83 -10.41
N GLU A 153 16.18 3.64 -11.29
CA GLU A 153 17.42 4.37 -11.00
C GLU A 153 17.28 5.30 -9.79
N ALA A 154 16.13 5.93 -9.64
CA ALA A 154 15.84 6.80 -8.50
C ALA A 154 15.72 6.01 -7.19
N VAL A 155 15.13 4.81 -7.21
CA VAL A 155 15.09 3.88 -6.07
C VAL A 155 16.50 3.45 -5.69
N LEU A 156 17.28 2.95 -6.64
CA LEU A 156 18.64 2.45 -6.39
C LEU A 156 19.59 3.56 -5.89
N ALA A 157 19.36 4.80 -6.30
CA ALA A 157 20.09 5.98 -5.82
C ALA A 157 19.57 6.54 -4.49
N GLY A 158 18.55 5.93 -3.85
CA GLY A 158 17.98 6.39 -2.59
C GLY A 158 17.18 7.70 -2.68
N ARG A 159 16.78 8.11 -3.88
CA ARG A 159 15.94 9.30 -4.09
C ARG A 159 14.44 9.02 -3.90
N LEU A 160 13.98 7.80 -4.22
CA LEU A 160 12.66 7.30 -3.91
C LEU A 160 12.77 6.38 -2.69
N ARG A 161 12.11 6.73 -1.58
CA ARG A 161 12.31 6.09 -0.27
C ARG A 161 11.04 5.59 0.38
N ASN A 162 9.86 5.94 -0.16
CA ASN A 162 8.62 5.37 0.32
C ASN A 162 8.60 3.86 0.07
N PRO A 163 8.23 3.02 1.05
CA PRO A 163 8.27 1.56 0.92
C PRO A 163 7.45 1.02 -0.25
N SER A 164 6.21 1.51 -0.43
CA SER A 164 5.34 1.09 -1.54
C SER A 164 5.94 1.45 -2.90
N THR A 165 6.60 2.63 -2.99
CA THR A 165 7.32 3.03 -4.20
C THR A 165 8.47 2.09 -4.50
N VAL A 166 9.31 1.81 -3.49
CA VAL A 166 10.47 0.93 -3.65
C VAL A 166 10.04 -0.46 -4.07
N VAL A 167 9.12 -1.07 -3.32
CA VAL A 167 8.63 -2.43 -3.61
C VAL A 167 7.92 -2.48 -4.96
N GLY A 168 6.99 -1.54 -5.20
CA GLY A 168 6.15 -1.53 -6.40
C GLY A 168 6.95 -1.28 -7.68
N VAL A 169 7.84 -0.28 -7.69
CA VAL A 169 8.70 0.04 -8.85
C VAL A 169 9.62 -1.13 -9.20
N LEU A 170 10.30 -1.71 -8.20
CA LEU A 170 11.19 -2.85 -8.45
C LEU A 170 10.43 -4.10 -8.87
N ALA A 171 9.26 -4.38 -8.29
CA ALA A 171 8.41 -5.50 -8.70
C ALA A 171 7.88 -5.32 -10.13
N ALA A 172 7.44 -4.10 -10.49
CA ALA A 172 6.99 -3.79 -11.86
C ALA A 172 8.11 -3.97 -12.88
N ALA A 173 9.32 -3.47 -12.59
CA ALA A 173 10.49 -3.65 -13.44
C ALA A 173 10.86 -5.13 -13.61
N ALA A 174 10.83 -5.92 -12.54
CA ALA A 174 11.08 -7.35 -12.59
C ALA A 174 10.01 -8.11 -13.41
N CYS A 175 8.72 -7.73 -13.29
CA CYS A 175 7.65 -8.30 -14.10
C CYS A 175 7.76 -7.90 -15.57
N LYS A 176 8.10 -6.64 -15.88
CA LYS A 176 8.36 -6.15 -17.23
C LYS A 176 9.48 -6.94 -17.90
N ALA A 177 10.61 -7.13 -17.22
CA ALA A 177 11.75 -7.93 -17.73
C ALA A 177 11.37 -9.39 -18.05
N ARG A 178 10.29 -9.90 -17.44
CA ARG A 178 9.74 -11.25 -17.69
C ARG A 178 8.57 -11.23 -18.68
N GLY A 179 8.34 -10.12 -19.38
CA GLY A 179 7.23 -9.94 -20.32
C GLY A 179 5.87 -10.00 -19.63
N TRP A 180 5.75 -9.48 -18.42
CA TRP A 180 4.54 -9.43 -17.57
C TRP A 180 3.95 -10.82 -17.25
N ARG A 181 4.76 -11.88 -17.35
CA ARG A 181 4.35 -13.24 -17.02
C ARG A 181 4.40 -13.49 -15.51
N GLY A 182 3.36 -14.18 -15.01
CA GLY A 182 3.29 -14.57 -13.59
C GLY A 182 2.65 -13.53 -12.68
N LEU A 183 2.01 -12.49 -13.24
CA LEU A 183 1.16 -11.60 -12.46
C LEU A 183 -0.01 -12.39 -11.85
N ARG A 184 -0.32 -12.12 -10.58
CA ARG A 184 -1.40 -12.77 -9.85
C ARG A 184 -2.73 -12.09 -10.14
N SER A 185 -3.82 -12.88 -10.16
CA SER A 185 -5.19 -12.34 -10.21
C SER A 185 -5.44 -11.41 -9.04
N VAL A 186 -6.36 -10.44 -9.21
CA VAL A 186 -6.83 -9.56 -8.13
C VAL A 186 -7.42 -10.33 -6.95
N ASP A 187 -8.00 -11.51 -7.21
CA ASP A 187 -8.58 -12.40 -6.21
C ASP A 187 -7.55 -13.35 -5.57
N ALA A 188 -6.26 -13.19 -5.90
CA ALA A 188 -5.23 -14.03 -5.31
C ALA A 188 -5.24 -13.87 -3.78
N PRO A 189 -5.21 -14.98 -3.01
CA PRO A 189 -5.17 -14.90 -1.57
C PRO A 189 -3.95 -14.08 -1.12
N GLY A 190 -4.13 -13.26 -0.10
CA GLY A 190 -3.07 -12.51 0.55
C GLY A 190 -3.07 -12.87 2.03
N ASP A 191 -1.99 -13.48 2.49
CA ASP A 191 -1.83 -13.75 3.91
C ASP A 191 -1.77 -12.41 4.65
N ARG A 192 -2.76 -12.14 5.53
CA ARG A 192 -2.85 -10.97 6.43
C ARG A 192 -3.05 -9.58 5.80
N VAL A 193 -3.56 -9.45 4.61
CA VAL A 193 -4.10 -8.15 4.12
C VAL A 193 -5.59 -8.03 4.49
N ALA A 194 -6.05 -8.72 5.50
CA ALA A 194 -7.42 -8.61 6.01
C ALA A 194 -7.45 -7.56 7.12
N GLY A 195 -8.33 -6.59 6.97
CA GLY A 195 -8.59 -5.57 7.98
C GLY A 195 -9.07 -6.15 9.32
N PRO A 196 -9.20 -5.33 10.38
CA PRO A 196 -9.62 -5.77 11.71
C PRO A 196 -11.06 -6.30 11.70
N GLY A 197 -11.24 -7.60 11.58
CA GLY A 197 -12.55 -8.24 11.58
C GLY A 197 -12.57 -9.72 11.26
N ASP A 198 -11.60 -10.23 10.54
CA ASP A 198 -11.54 -11.65 10.19
C ASP A 198 -10.76 -12.45 11.25
N GLY A 199 -11.30 -12.46 12.48
CA GLY A 199 -10.96 -13.44 13.49
C GLY A 199 -11.48 -14.81 13.08
N GLY A 200 -10.88 -15.40 12.04
CA GLY A 200 -11.05 -16.79 11.70
C GLY A 200 -10.40 -17.64 12.77
N GLY A 201 -11.23 -18.17 13.68
CA GLY A 201 -10.82 -19.21 14.58
C GLY A 201 -10.36 -20.43 13.79
N ALA A 202 -9.22 -20.95 14.15
CA ALA A 202 -8.83 -22.32 13.92
C ALA A 202 -8.59 -22.98 15.27
#